data_cbd325340a059727de5ee7c7de58bdb6
#
_entry.id   cbd325340a059727de5ee7c7de58bdb6
#
_cell.length_a   1.000
_cell.length_b   1.000
_cell.length_c   1.000
_cell.angle_alpha   90.00
_cell.angle_beta   90.00
_cell.angle_gamma   90.00
#
_symmetry.space_group_name_H-M   'P 1'
#
loop_
_entity.id
_entity.type
_entity.pdbx_description
1 polymer ?
#
loop_
_entity_poly.entity_id
_entity_poly.type
_entity_poly.pdbx_seq_one_letter_code
_entity_poly.pdbx_strand_id
1 'polypeptide(L)'
;DDITLKQVAVNSSNLMEGMCIKGVLGHFFFESHGIDLTKEDAILNNIELSDTHVQVMLADTTETPKDTTDTALNWKVTLHTLKLKNVSVDLQMPLDSMGLKAHIGNAEIADAAADLKHQFYGWRKFLLTGTSVNYDTGGPGSAIGFDPSHIALHDIRMGIDSVMYYGRDMNAVIREFSMYERSGLSVTSLTGRLFADSTVIRIPSLKLLTPHSEMNL
;
A
#
# COMPACT_ATOMS: atom_id res chain seq x y z
N ASP A 1 4.22 -10.12 23.90
CA ASP A 1 4.64 -11.32 23.15
C ASP A 1 5.29 -10.91 21.84
N ASP A 2 6.29 -11.68 21.41
CA ASP A 2 7.01 -11.44 20.16
C ASP A 2 7.15 -12.74 19.34
N ILE A 3 7.21 -12.57 18.02
CA ILE A 3 7.42 -13.65 17.06
C ILE A 3 8.49 -13.18 16.07
N THR A 4 9.49 -14.02 15.86
CA THR A 4 10.50 -13.79 14.82
C THR A 4 10.54 -14.98 13.87
N LEU A 5 10.45 -14.70 12.57
CA LEU A 5 10.62 -15.69 11.49
C LEU A 5 11.79 -15.26 10.61
N LYS A 6 12.63 -16.21 10.21
CA LYS A 6 13.80 -15.95 9.34
C LYS A 6 13.90 -17.00 8.26
N GLN A 7 14.11 -16.56 7.03
CA GLN A 7 14.35 -17.42 5.87
C GLN A 7 13.25 -18.49 5.68
N VAL A 8 11.99 -18.04 5.70
CA VAL A 8 10.84 -18.93 5.53
C VAL A 8 10.44 -18.97 4.06
N ALA A 9 10.52 -20.13 3.44
CA ALA A 9 9.98 -20.33 2.10
C ALA A 9 8.46 -20.61 2.18
N VAL A 10 7.71 -19.91 1.37
CA VAL A 10 6.26 -20.09 1.23
C VAL A 10 5.98 -20.62 -0.16
N ASN A 11 5.24 -21.71 -0.24
CA ASN A 11 4.74 -22.25 -1.50
C ASN A 11 3.34 -22.81 -1.24
N SER A 12 2.34 -22.11 -1.72
CA SER A 12 0.93 -22.47 -1.56
C SER A 12 0.26 -22.41 -2.92
N SER A 13 -0.53 -23.42 -3.25
CA SER A 13 -1.38 -23.40 -4.44
C SER A 13 -2.78 -23.89 -4.07
N ASN A 14 -3.77 -23.06 -4.35
CA ASN A 14 -5.17 -23.41 -4.26
C ASN A 14 -5.73 -23.56 -5.67
N LEU A 15 -5.83 -24.81 -6.13
CA LEU A 15 -6.31 -25.11 -7.49
C LEU A 15 -7.79 -24.78 -7.68
N MET A 16 -8.58 -24.73 -6.59
CA MET A 16 -10.02 -24.42 -6.66
C MET A 16 -10.26 -22.92 -6.85
N GLU A 17 -9.38 -22.10 -6.30
CA GLU A 17 -9.44 -20.63 -6.42
C GLU A 17 -8.46 -20.11 -7.47
N GLY A 18 -7.75 -20.98 -8.17
CA GLY A 18 -6.77 -20.58 -9.17
C GLY A 18 -5.63 -19.73 -8.62
N MET A 19 -5.36 -19.78 -7.32
CA MET A 19 -4.36 -18.94 -6.67
C MET A 19 -3.08 -19.74 -6.38
N CYS A 20 -1.95 -19.17 -6.75
CA CYS A 20 -0.62 -19.70 -6.41
C CYS A 20 0.21 -18.60 -5.77
N ILE A 21 0.75 -18.88 -4.57
CA ILE A 21 1.64 -17.97 -3.84
C ILE A 21 2.98 -18.66 -3.66
N LYS A 22 4.04 -18.01 -4.09
CA LYS A 22 5.43 -18.46 -3.89
C LYS A 22 6.25 -17.30 -3.36
N GLY A 23 7.16 -17.57 -2.44
CA GLY A 23 8.03 -16.51 -1.96
C GLY A 23 9.02 -16.97 -0.91
N VAL A 24 9.87 -16.05 -0.55
CA VAL A 24 10.80 -16.17 0.56
C VAL A 24 10.57 -14.95 1.46
N LEU A 25 10.24 -15.24 2.69
CA LEU A 25 10.21 -14.27 3.77
C LEU A 25 11.61 -14.24 4.39
N GLY A 26 12.36 -13.15 4.18
CA GLY A 26 13.72 -13.02 4.67
C GLY A 26 13.76 -12.87 6.19
N HIS A 27 13.14 -11.84 6.70
CA HIS A 27 12.99 -11.59 8.14
C HIS A 27 11.62 -10.97 8.41
N PHE A 28 10.91 -11.54 9.35
CA PHE A 28 9.68 -10.99 9.91
C PHE A 28 9.80 -10.93 11.42
N PHE A 29 9.49 -9.77 11.98
CA PHE A 29 9.38 -9.55 13.42
C PHE A 29 8.02 -8.94 13.73
N PHE A 30 7.38 -9.49 14.73
CA PHE A 30 6.08 -9.04 15.22
C PHE A 30 6.13 -8.97 16.74
N GLU A 31 5.75 -7.84 17.30
CA GLU A 31 5.64 -7.60 18.74
C GLU A 31 4.28 -7.01 19.06
N SER A 32 3.57 -7.61 20.00
CA SER A 32 2.29 -7.12 20.49
C SER A 32 2.30 -6.91 22.01
N HIS A 33 1.61 -5.87 22.45
CA HIS A 33 1.28 -5.68 23.85
C HIS A 33 0.16 -6.64 24.28
N GLY A 34 -0.82 -6.84 23.42
CA GLY A 34 -1.92 -7.78 23.64
C GLY A 34 -2.90 -7.85 22.47
N ILE A 35 -3.53 -9.00 22.35
CA ILE A 35 -4.63 -9.23 21.41
C ILE A 35 -5.76 -9.88 22.20
N ASP A 36 -6.88 -9.17 22.36
CA ASP A 36 -8.07 -9.64 23.05
C ASP A 36 -9.16 -10.01 22.02
N LEU A 37 -9.28 -11.30 21.75
CA LEU A 37 -10.26 -11.84 20.78
C LEU A 37 -11.70 -11.62 21.22
N THR A 38 -11.95 -11.49 22.54
CA THR A 38 -13.29 -11.30 23.07
C THR A 38 -13.76 -9.85 22.90
N LYS A 39 -12.85 -8.91 23.08
CA LYS A 39 -13.11 -7.48 22.90
C LYS A 39 -12.84 -7.00 21.49
N GLU A 40 -12.30 -7.86 20.64
CA GLU A 40 -11.85 -7.52 19.28
C GLU A 40 -10.88 -6.31 19.29
N ASP A 41 -9.90 -6.36 20.20
CA ASP A 41 -8.93 -5.28 20.42
C ASP A 41 -7.51 -5.82 20.27
N ALA A 42 -6.65 -5.08 19.54
CA ALA A 42 -5.26 -5.44 19.33
C ALA A 42 -4.34 -4.21 19.47
N ILE A 43 -3.33 -4.35 20.31
CA ILE A 43 -2.27 -3.36 20.47
C ILE A 43 -0.96 -3.97 19.99
N LEU A 44 -0.51 -3.50 18.83
CA LEU A 44 0.68 -3.97 18.14
C LEU A 44 1.78 -2.93 18.31
N ASN A 45 2.93 -3.35 18.85
CA ASN A 45 4.05 -2.46 19.11
C ASN A 45 4.89 -2.27 17.85
N ASN A 46 5.35 -3.39 17.28
CA ASN A 46 6.25 -3.34 16.15
C ASN A 46 5.99 -4.49 15.16
N ILE A 47 5.94 -4.14 13.89
CA ILE A 47 5.91 -5.10 12.79
C ILE A 47 7.05 -4.73 11.84
N GLU A 48 7.97 -5.65 11.60
CA GLU A 48 9.06 -5.46 10.66
C GLU A 48 9.10 -6.61 9.64
N LEU A 49 9.21 -6.26 8.38
CA LEU A 49 9.39 -7.20 7.28
C LEU A 49 10.56 -6.74 6.43
N SER A 50 11.55 -7.61 6.23
CA SER A 50 12.69 -7.29 5.38
C SER A 50 13.13 -8.43 4.49
N ASP A 51 13.79 -8.06 3.39
CA ASP A 51 14.41 -8.97 2.44
C ASP A 51 13.43 -10.07 1.97
N THR A 52 12.22 -9.65 1.65
CA THR A 52 11.09 -10.52 1.33
C THR A 52 10.69 -10.37 -0.13
N HIS A 53 10.49 -11.49 -0.78
CA HIS A 53 9.99 -11.54 -2.14
C HIS A 53 8.80 -12.49 -2.23
N VAL A 54 7.67 -11.99 -2.75
CA VAL A 54 6.43 -12.76 -2.91
C VAL A 54 5.94 -12.67 -4.35
N GLN A 55 5.64 -13.81 -4.92
CA GLN A 55 4.96 -13.94 -6.21
C GLN A 55 3.56 -14.48 -5.98
N VAL A 56 2.57 -13.80 -6.52
CA VAL A 56 1.16 -14.18 -6.47
C VAL A 56 0.66 -14.34 -7.89
N MET A 57 0.12 -15.49 -8.22
CA MET A 57 -0.55 -15.74 -9.49
C MET A 57 -2.02 -16.02 -9.22
N LEU A 58 -2.90 -15.26 -9.85
CA LEU A 58 -4.35 -15.46 -9.83
C LEU A 58 -4.79 -15.90 -11.21
N ALA A 59 -4.99 -17.20 -11.38
CA ALA A 59 -5.35 -17.80 -12.67
C ALA A 59 -6.85 -17.81 -12.94
N ASP A 60 -7.67 -17.64 -11.91
CA ASP A 60 -9.14 -17.54 -12.01
C ASP A 60 -9.62 -16.32 -11.21
N THR A 61 -10.32 -15.44 -11.92
CA THR A 61 -10.96 -14.24 -11.35
C THR A 61 -12.48 -14.39 -11.29
N THR A 62 -13.02 -15.61 -11.51
CA THR A 62 -14.46 -15.84 -11.34
C THR A 62 -14.87 -15.49 -9.92
N GLU A 63 -15.83 -14.58 -9.84
CA GLU A 63 -16.36 -14.13 -8.54
C GLU A 63 -16.86 -15.35 -7.76
N THR A 64 -16.13 -15.73 -6.72
CA THR A 64 -16.68 -16.64 -5.70
C THR A 64 -17.94 -15.99 -5.14
N PRO A 65 -19.07 -16.71 -5.03
CA PRO A 65 -20.25 -16.16 -4.41
C PRO A 65 -19.85 -15.57 -3.05
N LYS A 66 -20.06 -14.27 -2.87
CA LYS A 66 -19.82 -13.61 -1.59
C LYS A 66 -20.66 -14.34 -0.55
N ASP A 67 -19.99 -14.99 0.39
CA ASP A 67 -20.66 -15.52 1.57
C ASP A 67 -21.29 -14.31 2.29
N THR A 68 -22.60 -14.17 2.19
CA THR A 68 -23.37 -13.02 2.67
C THR A 68 -23.58 -13.01 4.19
N THR A 69 -22.83 -13.80 4.93
CA THR A 69 -22.74 -13.65 6.39
C THR A 69 -21.80 -12.50 6.70
N ASP A 70 -22.31 -11.29 6.52
CA ASP A 70 -21.69 -10.04 6.93
C ASP A 70 -21.63 -9.98 8.47
N THR A 71 -20.73 -10.74 9.07
CA THR A 71 -20.34 -10.51 10.46
C THR A 71 -19.52 -9.23 10.49
N ALA A 72 -20.18 -8.13 10.87
CA ALA A 72 -19.51 -6.85 11.02
C ALA A 72 -18.28 -7.01 11.92
N LEU A 73 -17.10 -6.77 11.37
CA LEU A 73 -15.86 -6.78 12.12
C LEU A 73 -15.83 -5.52 12.99
N ASN A 74 -15.70 -5.70 14.31
CA ASN A 74 -15.69 -4.58 15.27
C ASN A 74 -14.29 -4.31 15.84
N TRP A 75 -13.27 -4.83 15.22
CA TRP A 75 -11.90 -4.74 15.69
C TRP A 75 -11.42 -3.30 15.85
N LYS A 76 -10.76 -3.08 16.99
CA LYS A 76 -9.90 -1.91 17.20
C LYS A 76 -8.46 -2.36 17.14
N VAL A 77 -7.68 -1.71 16.31
CA VAL A 77 -6.27 -2.02 16.14
C VAL A 77 -5.46 -0.75 16.33
N THR A 78 -4.49 -0.81 17.22
CA THR A 78 -3.46 0.23 17.37
C THR A 78 -2.12 -0.38 16.96
N LEU A 79 -1.37 0.33 16.13
CA LEU A 79 -0.05 -0.09 15.67
C LEU A 79 0.94 1.05 15.86
N HIS A 80 1.95 0.85 16.71
CA HIS A 80 2.96 1.89 16.93
C HIS A 80 3.92 2.02 15.75
N THR A 81 4.43 0.91 15.23
CA THR A 81 5.37 0.96 14.11
C THR A 81 5.20 -0.22 13.16
N LEU A 82 5.12 0.08 11.86
CA LEU A 82 5.32 -0.89 10.77
C LEU A 82 6.52 -0.46 9.95
N LYS A 83 7.47 -1.35 9.71
CA LYS A 83 8.61 -1.13 8.82
C LYS A 83 8.70 -2.20 7.76
N LEU A 84 8.87 -1.77 6.53
CA LEU A 84 9.21 -2.63 5.39
C LEU A 84 10.57 -2.21 4.86
N LYS A 85 11.43 -3.18 4.56
CA LYS A 85 12.74 -2.93 3.95
C LYS A 85 13.04 -3.99 2.91
N ASN A 86 13.34 -3.56 1.68
CA ASN A 86 13.68 -4.46 0.58
C ASN A 86 12.61 -5.55 0.38
N VAL A 87 11.36 -5.12 0.16
CA VAL A 87 10.20 -6.01 -0.04
C VAL A 87 9.76 -5.92 -1.50
N SER A 88 9.62 -7.06 -2.16
CA SER A 88 9.16 -7.15 -3.54
C SER A 88 7.92 -8.03 -3.67
N VAL A 89 6.98 -7.57 -4.47
CA VAL A 89 5.76 -8.30 -4.82
C VAL A 89 5.63 -8.36 -6.33
N ASP A 90 5.36 -9.56 -6.86
CA ASP A 90 5.05 -9.80 -8.27
C ASP A 90 3.66 -10.46 -8.33
N LEU A 91 2.65 -9.69 -8.73
CA LEU A 91 1.28 -10.15 -8.93
C LEU A 91 1.04 -10.36 -10.43
N GLN A 92 0.54 -11.53 -10.80
CA GLN A 92 0.19 -11.89 -12.17
C GLN A 92 -1.25 -12.40 -12.23
N MET A 93 -2.01 -11.86 -13.16
CA MET A 93 -3.38 -12.25 -13.48
C MET A 93 -3.44 -12.61 -14.97
N PRO A 94 -3.04 -13.85 -15.34
CA PRO A 94 -2.86 -14.23 -16.74
C PRO A 94 -4.12 -14.12 -17.59
N LEU A 95 -5.30 -14.37 -17.03
CA LEU A 95 -6.58 -14.28 -17.76
C LEU A 95 -6.92 -12.83 -18.14
N ASP A 96 -6.55 -11.87 -17.29
CA ASP A 96 -6.75 -10.45 -17.56
C ASP A 96 -5.56 -9.84 -18.29
N SER A 97 -4.55 -10.64 -18.62
CA SER A 97 -3.26 -10.17 -19.15
C SER A 97 -2.64 -9.05 -18.30
N MET A 98 -2.88 -9.08 -16.98
CA MET A 98 -2.42 -8.04 -16.06
C MET A 98 -1.23 -8.52 -15.22
N GLY A 99 -0.26 -7.66 -15.08
CA GLY A 99 0.89 -7.83 -14.20
C GLY A 99 1.14 -6.58 -13.35
N LEU A 100 1.49 -6.78 -12.08
CA LEU A 100 1.94 -5.71 -11.19
C LEU A 100 3.19 -6.16 -10.46
N LYS A 101 4.29 -5.44 -10.65
CA LYS A 101 5.54 -5.65 -9.89
C LYS A 101 5.82 -4.41 -9.07
N ALA A 102 5.97 -4.60 -7.78
CA ALA A 102 6.34 -3.54 -6.86
C ALA A 102 7.60 -3.92 -6.08
N HIS A 103 8.50 -2.98 -5.95
CA HIS A 103 9.65 -3.08 -5.06
C HIS A 103 9.62 -1.91 -4.09
N ILE A 104 9.63 -2.20 -2.81
CA ILE A 104 9.65 -1.24 -1.71
C ILE A 104 11.04 -1.23 -1.10
N GLY A 105 11.81 -0.17 -1.33
CA GLY A 105 13.11 0.00 -0.69
C GLY A 105 12.96 0.13 0.82
N ASN A 106 12.23 1.16 1.26
CA ASN A 106 11.84 1.33 2.65
C ASN A 106 10.43 1.91 2.75
N ALA A 107 9.64 1.41 3.69
CA ALA A 107 8.39 2.02 4.11
C ALA A 107 8.27 2.01 5.64
N GLU A 108 7.69 3.05 6.19
CA GLU A 108 7.44 3.20 7.63
C GLU A 108 6.05 3.79 7.85
N ILE A 109 5.26 3.15 8.71
CA ILE A 109 4.05 3.72 9.27
C ILE A 109 4.27 3.87 10.77
N ALA A 110 3.93 5.03 11.32
CA ALA A 110 4.02 5.28 12.75
C ALA A 110 2.68 5.75 13.32
N ASP A 111 2.33 5.20 14.48
CA ASP A 111 1.14 5.50 15.26
C ASP A 111 -0.14 5.42 14.41
N ALA A 112 -0.40 4.23 13.88
CA ALA A 112 -1.63 3.92 13.17
C ALA A 112 -2.70 3.39 14.13
N ALA A 113 -3.95 3.70 13.81
CA ALA A 113 -5.11 3.17 14.49
C ALA A 113 -6.26 2.92 13.50
N ALA A 114 -6.99 1.85 13.74
CA ALA A 114 -8.20 1.51 13.01
C ALA A 114 -9.30 1.10 14.00
N ASP A 115 -10.50 1.62 13.81
CA ASP A 115 -11.72 1.17 14.48
C ASP A 115 -12.73 0.79 13.39
N LEU A 116 -12.83 -0.51 13.12
CA LEU A 116 -13.61 -1.02 11.99
C LEU A 116 -15.11 -0.76 12.18
N LYS A 117 -15.58 -0.82 13.43
CA LYS A 117 -16.98 -0.53 13.77
C LYS A 117 -17.39 0.89 13.41
N HIS A 118 -16.52 1.83 13.65
CA HIS A 118 -16.78 3.25 13.41
C HIS A 118 -16.19 3.75 12.10
N GLN A 119 -15.63 2.88 11.27
CA GLN A 119 -14.97 3.22 10.01
C GLN A 119 -13.91 4.31 10.20
N PHE A 120 -13.15 4.23 11.30
CA PHE A 120 -12.04 5.13 11.57
C PHE A 120 -10.73 4.47 11.16
N TYR A 121 -9.89 5.21 10.43
CA TYR A 121 -8.54 4.83 10.04
C TYR A 121 -7.65 6.04 10.13
N GLY A 122 -6.49 5.91 10.74
CA GLY A 122 -5.56 7.02 10.83
C GLY A 122 -4.13 6.58 11.09
N TRP A 123 -3.20 7.45 10.77
CA TRP A 123 -1.80 7.33 11.15
C TRP A 123 -1.16 8.71 11.27
N ARG A 124 -0.17 8.78 12.14
CA ARG A 124 0.56 10.03 12.33
C ARG A 124 1.57 10.28 11.23
N LYS A 125 2.26 9.23 10.75
CA LYS A 125 3.31 9.33 9.75
C LYS A 125 3.28 8.13 8.81
N PHE A 126 3.40 8.39 7.53
CA PHE A 126 3.75 7.41 6.50
C PHE A 126 4.95 7.93 5.72
N LEU A 127 5.95 7.09 5.54
CA LEU A 127 7.14 7.37 4.73
C LEU A 127 7.39 6.20 3.78
N LEU A 128 7.68 6.51 2.52
CA LEU A 128 8.03 5.56 1.49
C LEU A 128 9.23 6.10 0.70
N THR A 129 10.26 5.29 0.50
CA THR A 129 11.46 5.69 -0.25
C THR A 129 12.05 4.53 -1.05
N GLY A 130 12.69 4.85 -2.18
CA GLY A 130 13.36 3.86 -3.02
C GLY A 130 12.40 2.83 -3.59
N THR A 131 11.18 3.24 -3.88
CA THR A 131 10.11 2.35 -4.36
C THR A 131 9.96 2.46 -5.87
N SER A 132 9.68 1.32 -6.50
CA SER A 132 9.31 1.25 -7.91
C SER A 132 8.07 0.39 -8.10
N VAL A 133 7.28 0.72 -9.11
CA VAL A 133 6.05 0.01 -9.48
C VAL A 133 6.00 -0.12 -11.00
N ASN A 134 5.81 -1.35 -11.48
CA ASN A 134 5.54 -1.63 -12.88
C ASN A 134 4.16 -2.28 -13.00
N TYR A 135 3.31 -1.68 -13.80
CA TYR A 135 1.97 -2.16 -14.10
C TYR A 135 1.86 -2.40 -15.60
N ASP A 136 1.30 -3.53 -15.99
CA ASP A 136 1.17 -3.98 -17.37
C ASP A 136 -0.17 -4.68 -17.53
N THR A 137 -0.94 -4.30 -18.58
CA THR A 137 -2.21 -4.95 -18.94
C THR A 137 -2.10 -5.81 -20.20
N GLY A 138 -0.86 -6.09 -20.63
CA GLY A 138 -0.60 -6.84 -21.87
C GLY A 138 -0.78 -6.01 -23.14
N GLY A 139 -0.40 -6.58 -24.25
CA GLY A 139 -0.45 -5.92 -25.56
C GLY A 139 0.81 -5.10 -25.87
N PRO A 140 0.87 -4.46 -27.02
CA PRO A 140 1.99 -3.65 -27.43
C PRO A 140 1.96 -2.30 -26.71
N GLY A 141 3.02 -1.97 -25.99
CA GLY A 141 3.15 -0.67 -25.34
C GLY A 141 3.30 0.49 -26.36
N SER A 142 2.88 1.68 -25.95
CA SER A 142 3.12 2.90 -26.73
C SER A 142 4.62 3.24 -26.74
N ALA A 143 5.13 3.58 -27.93
CA ALA A 143 6.52 4.01 -28.08
C ALA A 143 6.73 5.48 -27.64
N ILE A 144 5.68 6.27 -27.54
CA ILE A 144 5.74 7.73 -27.30
C ILE A 144 4.64 8.14 -26.30
N GLY A 145 5.05 8.92 -25.30
CA GLY A 145 4.15 9.50 -24.31
C GLY A 145 3.75 8.56 -23.18
N PHE A 146 2.82 9.00 -22.36
CA PHE A 146 2.30 8.24 -21.23
C PHE A 146 1.38 7.13 -21.71
N ASP A 147 1.64 5.93 -21.26
CA ASP A 147 0.86 4.73 -21.59
C ASP A 147 0.20 4.18 -20.32
N PRO A 148 -1.11 4.36 -20.13
CA PRO A 148 -1.80 3.90 -18.94
C PRO A 148 -1.89 2.38 -18.82
N SER A 149 -1.63 1.65 -19.91
CA SER A 149 -1.58 0.18 -19.93
C SER A 149 -0.22 -0.38 -19.53
N HIS A 150 0.82 0.46 -19.57
CA HIS A 150 2.21 0.07 -19.31
C HIS A 150 2.92 1.14 -18.47
N ILE A 151 2.54 1.24 -17.20
CA ILE A 151 3.07 2.24 -16.27
C ILE A 151 4.34 1.70 -15.61
N ALA A 152 5.42 2.45 -15.65
CA ALA A 152 6.66 2.13 -14.95
C ALA A 152 7.13 3.34 -14.14
N LEU A 153 6.85 3.31 -12.85
CA LEU A 153 7.25 4.32 -11.88
C LEU A 153 8.52 3.88 -11.16
N HIS A 154 9.44 4.80 -10.97
CA HIS A 154 10.67 4.57 -10.19
C HIS A 154 11.03 5.77 -9.33
N ASP A 155 11.93 5.54 -8.38
CA ASP A 155 12.38 6.54 -7.40
C ASP A 155 11.23 7.21 -6.65
N ILE A 156 10.15 6.45 -6.40
CA ILE A 156 9.02 6.97 -5.66
C ILE A 156 9.45 7.28 -4.23
N ARG A 157 9.20 8.53 -3.83
CA ARG A 157 9.28 8.99 -2.45
C ARG A 157 7.94 9.57 -2.06
N MET A 158 7.47 9.25 -0.87
CA MET A 158 6.21 9.74 -0.34
C MET A 158 6.29 9.90 1.16
N GLY A 159 5.97 11.08 1.64
CA GLY A 159 5.79 11.38 3.05
C GLY A 159 4.40 11.98 3.27
N ILE A 160 3.57 11.28 4.05
CA ILE A 160 2.21 11.72 4.37
C ILE A 160 2.07 11.71 5.88
N ASP A 161 1.65 12.82 6.44
CA ASP A 161 1.43 12.97 7.87
C ASP A 161 -0.04 13.17 8.20
N SER A 162 -0.38 12.78 9.43
CA SER A 162 -1.67 13.12 10.04
C SER A 162 -2.87 12.71 9.17
N VAL A 163 -2.81 11.53 8.57
CA VAL A 163 -3.97 10.99 7.88
C VAL A 163 -5.01 10.58 8.89
N MET A 164 -6.22 11.02 8.64
CA MET A 164 -7.40 10.61 9.38
C MET A 164 -8.55 10.44 8.40
N TYR A 165 -9.18 9.30 8.45
CA TYR A 165 -10.40 8.97 7.73
C TYR A 165 -11.44 8.52 8.74
N TYR A 166 -12.58 9.16 8.77
CA TYR A 166 -13.70 8.82 9.65
C TYR A 166 -15.02 8.92 8.89
N GLY A 167 -15.64 7.79 8.63
CA GLY A 167 -16.87 7.72 7.86
C GLY A 167 -16.71 8.26 6.43
N ARG A 168 -16.89 9.56 6.25
CA ARG A 168 -16.72 10.25 4.96
C ARG A 168 -15.75 11.42 5.03
N ASP A 169 -15.26 11.69 6.23
CA ASP A 169 -14.33 12.78 6.46
C ASP A 169 -12.91 12.28 6.33
N MET A 170 -12.09 12.98 5.56
CA MET A 170 -10.68 12.67 5.38
C MET A 170 -9.83 13.92 5.51
N ASN A 171 -8.72 13.80 6.19
CA ASN A 171 -7.65 14.78 6.11
C ASN A 171 -6.30 14.09 5.86
N ALA A 172 -5.39 14.79 5.19
CA ALA A 172 -4.04 14.34 4.96
C ALA A 172 -3.11 15.53 4.70
N VAL A 173 -1.87 15.41 5.16
CA VAL A 173 -0.80 16.36 4.87
C VAL A 173 0.28 15.65 4.07
N ILE A 174 0.41 16.03 2.79
CA ILE A 174 1.47 15.54 1.91
C ILE A 174 2.70 16.42 2.19
N ARG A 175 3.71 15.85 2.84
CA ARG A 175 4.98 16.53 3.10
C ARG A 175 5.91 16.50 1.93
N GLU A 176 5.94 15.37 1.25
CA GLU A 176 6.72 15.15 0.06
C GLU A 176 6.06 14.06 -0.80
N PHE A 177 6.12 14.26 -2.08
CA PHE A 177 5.91 13.21 -3.07
C PHE A 177 6.76 13.52 -4.28
N SER A 178 7.51 12.55 -4.75
CA SER A 178 8.24 12.62 -6.00
C SER A 178 8.23 11.26 -6.70
N MET A 179 8.29 11.27 -8.02
CA MET A 179 8.37 10.06 -8.82
C MET A 179 8.85 10.36 -10.23
N TYR A 180 9.35 9.34 -10.90
CA TYR A 180 9.64 9.37 -12.34
C TYR A 180 8.86 8.25 -13.01
N GLU A 181 8.33 8.56 -14.19
CA GLU A 181 7.65 7.61 -15.05
C GLU A 181 8.44 7.43 -16.35
N ARG A 182 8.48 6.22 -16.89
CA ARG A 182 9.29 5.83 -18.08
C ARG A 182 9.07 6.74 -19.30
N SER A 183 7.87 7.29 -19.50
CA SER A 183 7.55 8.20 -20.61
C SER A 183 8.23 9.57 -20.52
N GLY A 184 8.89 9.87 -19.40
CA GLY A 184 9.47 11.17 -19.10
C GLY A 184 8.59 12.06 -18.21
N LEU A 185 7.37 11.62 -17.87
CA LEU A 185 6.58 12.30 -16.85
C LEU A 185 7.31 12.20 -15.51
N SER A 186 7.55 13.32 -14.87
CA SER A 186 8.15 13.33 -13.54
C SER A 186 7.55 14.38 -12.64
N VAL A 187 7.38 14.01 -11.38
CA VAL A 187 7.04 14.92 -10.29
C VAL A 187 8.28 15.08 -9.44
N THR A 188 8.86 16.27 -9.46
CA THR A 188 10.06 16.59 -8.67
C THR A 188 9.70 16.80 -7.20
N SER A 189 8.57 17.45 -6.95
CA SER A 189 8.04 17.67 -5.60
C SER A 189 6.55 17.95 -5.68
N LEU A 190 5.79 17.30 -4.79
CA LEU A 190 4.41 17.64 -4.50
C LEU A 190 4.24 17.74 -2.98
N THR A 191 3.75 18.86 -2.52
CA THR A 191 3.39 19.09 -1.12
C THR A 191 2.01 19.70 -1.04
N GLY A 192 1.27 19.45 0.05
CA GLY A 192 -0.06 20.02 0.17
C GLY A 192 -0.86 19.51 1.34
N ARG A 193 -2.07 20.05 1.47
CA ARG A 193 -3.05 19.61 2.45
C ARG A 193 -4.35 19.26 1.75
N LEU A 194 -4.94 18.15 2.14
CA LEU A 194 -6.21 17.67 1.63
C LEU A 194 -7.19 17.53 2.78
N PHE A 195 -8.38 18.08 2.59
CA PHE A 195 -9.55 17.82 3.43
C PHE A 195 -10.70 17.41 2.52
N ALA A 196 -11.40 16.38 2.88
CA ALA A 196 -12.62 15.98 2.21
C ALA A 196 -13.69 15.65 3.25
N ASP A 197 -14.92 16.00 2.97
CA ASP A 197 -16.10 15.58 3.69
C ASP A 197 -17.16 15.06 2.71
N SER A 198 -18.35 14.73 3.18
CA SER A 198 -19.43 14.18 2.34
C SER A 198 -19.89 15.11 1.21
N THR A 199 -19.50 16.38 1.23
CA THR A 199 -20.02 17.43 0.34
C THR A 199 -18.93 18.19 -0.40
N VAL A 200 -17.74 18.32 0.17
CA VAL A 200 -16.69 19.20 -0.35
C VAL A 200 -15.32 18.55 -0.24
N ILE A 201 -14.51 18.72 -1.28
CA ILE A 201 -13.07 18.50 -1.25
C ILE A 201 -12.40 19.86 -1.22
N ARG A 202 -11.52 20.10 -0.24
CA ARG A 202 -10.74 21.33 -0.09
C ARG A 202 -9.26 21.01 -0.15
N ILE A 203 -8.56 21.78 -0.94
CA ILE A 203 -7.10 21.72 -1.05
C ILE A 203 -6.56 23.12 -0.70
N PRO A 204 -6.42 23.44 0.60
CA PRO A 204 -6.05 24.80 1.03
C PRO A 204 -4.65 25.23 0.58
N SER A 205 -3.81 24.28 0.29
CA SER A 205 -2.47 24.52 -0.27
C SER A 205 -2.03 23.32 -1.09
N LEU A 206 -1.52 23.57 -2.27
CA LEU A 206 -0.86 22.59 -3.11
C LEU A 206 0.31 23.25 -3.83
N LYS A 207 1.47 22.65 -3.70
CA LYS A 207 2.64 23.04 -4.51
C LYS A 207 3.11 21.82 -5.29
N LEU A 208 3.09 21.92 -6.61
CA LEU A 208 3.58 20.90 -7.54
C LEU A 208 4.74 21.48 -8.35
N LEU A 209 5.85 20.76 -8.35
CA LEU A 209 7.01 21.03 -9.18
C LEU A 209 7.26 19.85 -10.12
N THR A 210 7.45 20.16 -11.37
CA THR A 210 7.97 19.25 -12.39
C THR A 210 9.26 19.86 -12.95
N PRO A 211 10.04 19.17 -13.79
CA PRO A 211 11.23 19.77 -14.42
C PRO A 211 10.96 21.04 -15.23
N HIS A 212 9.71 21.22 -15.71
CA HIS A 212 9.36 22.30 -16.63
C HIS A 212 8.18 23.16 -16.17
N SER A 213 7.59 22.89 -15.02
CA SER A 213 6.39 23.59 -14.54
C SER A 213 6.34 23.70 -13.03
N GLU A 214 5.75 24.78 -12.55
CA GLU A 214 5.41 24.98 -11.15
C GLU A 214 3.94 25.40 -11.05
N MET A 215 3.21 24.78 -10.11
CA MET A 215 1.85 25.13 -9.76
C MET A 215 1.74 25.35 -8.26
N ASN A 216 1.13 26.47 -7.88
CA ASN A 216 0.83 26.81 -6.50
C ASN A 216 -0.66 27.15 -6.39
N LEU A 217 -1.35 26.51 -5.45
CA LEU A 217 -2.74 26.78 -5.07
C LEU A 217 -2.80 27.23 -3.62
#